data_4ddabb1d2affea70340a47ee5d1b4148
#
_entry.id   4ddabb1d2affea70340a47ee5d1b4148
#
_cell.length_a   1.000
_cell.length_b   1.000
_cell.length_c   1.000
_cell.angle_alpha   90.00
_cell.angle_beta   90.00
_cell.angle_gamma   90.00
#
_symmetry.space_group_name_H-M   'P 1'
#
loop_
_entity.id
_entity.type
_entity.pdbx_description
1 polymer ?
#
loop_
_entity_poly.entity_id
_entity_poly.type
_entity_poly.pdbx_seq_one_letter_code
_entity_poly.pdbx_strand_id
1 'polypeptide(L)'
;MLTGVVLVVTIGVRNPDAPAAPPPAQPALAIPEQRPQPGAEAPRAGLAAPVDRPQVSDQAELTAWATRVADKTHVPARVLAAYGRAEMWMQRQRPTCHLSWATLAGIGRVETGRGEFDLAAIGADGRVVKPVVGPPLDGSPGVPAVHDTDGGKLDGDKSWDHAIGPMQFLPSTWKKYQERANGDGGTPDPQNVDDAAFTAARFLCSGGDDLGTPAGWWRAILFYNQALTYSQDVFSAADAYAEASVAP
;
A
#
# COMPACT_ATOMS: atom_id res chain seq x y z
N MET A 1 -10.96 51.07 -51.67
CA MET A 1 -11.29 49.63 -51.54
C MET A 1 -11.32 49.30 -50.10
N LEU A 2 -12.53 49.17 -49.49
CA LEU A 2 -12.69 48.72 -48.10
C LEU A 2 -12.82 47.21 -48.09
N THR A 3 -11.86 46.54 -47.51
CA THR A 3 -11.93 45.09 -47.22
C THR A 3 -12.63 44.88 -45.87
N GLY A 4 -13.86 44.41 -45.93
CA GLY A 4 -14.63 44.02 -44.77
C GLY A 4 -14.11 42.69 -44.18
N VAL A 5 -13.76 42.68 -42.89
CA VAL A 5 -13.46 41.48 -42.12
C VAL A 5 -14.76 40.90 -41.58
N VAL A 6 -15.15 39.72 -42.06
CA VAL A 6 -16.31 38.99 -41.52
C VAL A 6 -15.85 38.22 -40.29
N LEU A 7 -16.30 38.63 -39.10
CA LEU A 7 -16.11 37.93 -37.85
C LEU A 7 -17.14 36.78 -37.76
N VAL A 8 -16.72 35.53 -37.96
CA VAL A 8 -17.60 34.34 -37.75
C VAL A 8 -17.57 34.03 -36.25
N VAL A 9 -18.65 34.42 -35.57
CA VAL A 9 -18.87 33.97 -34.16
C VAL A 9 -19.48 32.60 -34.20
N THR A 10 -18.69 31.58 -33.92
CA THR A 10 -19.19 30.22 -33.67
C THR A 10 -19.80 30.14 -32.28
N ILE A 11 -21.13 30.20 -32.20
CA ILE A 11 -21.87 29.90 -30.97
C ILE A 11 -21.81 28.38 -30.79
N GLY A 12 -20.96 27.92 -29.88
CA GLY A 12 -20.90 26.50 -29.49
C GLY A 12 -22.22 26.10 -28.84
N VAL A 13 -23.02 25.31 -29.56
CA VAL A 13 -24.22 24.65 -29.01
C VAL A 13 -23.75 23.61 -28.02
N ARG A 14 -23.93 23.86 -26.72
CA ARG A 14 -23.73 22.85 -25.68
C ARG A 14 -24.77 21.76 -25.87
N ASN A 15 -24.34 20.55 -26.11
CA ASN A 15 -25.21 19.38 -26.11
C ASN A 15 -25.62 19.11 -24.64
N PRO A 16 -26.90 19.23 -24.25
CA PRO A 16 -27.35 19.03 -22.87
C PRO A 16 -27.19 17.58 -22.38
N ASP A 17 -27.01 16.64 -23.29
CA ASP A 17 -26.87 15.20 -22.98
C ASP A 17 -25.41 14.71 -23.00
N ALA A 18 -24.44 15.61 -23.16
CA ALA A 18 -23.04 15.24 -23.04
C ALA A 18 -22.73 14.89 -21.58
N PRO A 19 -22.17 13.68 -21.29
CA PRO A 19 -21.74 13.36 -19.94
C PRO A 19 -20.77 14.46 -19.44
N ALA A 20 -20.99 14.90 -18.20
CA ALA A 20 -20.12 15.90 -17.58
C ALA A 20 -18.66 15.42 -17.67
N ALA A 21 -17.76 16.30 -18.09
CA ALA A 21 -16.33 15.98 -18.06
C ALA A 21 -15.96 15.52 -16.66
N PRO A 22 -15.18 14.45 -16.51
CA PRO A 22 -14.72 14.03 -15.19
C PRO A 22 -14.04 15.20 -14.49
N PRO A 23 -14.24 15.35 -13.16
CA PRO A 23 -13.56 16.40 -12.41
C PRO A 23 -12.05 16.29 -12.64
N PRO A 24 -11.31 17.43 -12.65
CA PRO A 24 -9.87 17.38 -12.81
C PRO A 24 -9.28 16.47 -11.73
N ALA A 25 -8.40 15.56 -12.13
CA ALA A 25 -7.71 14.68 -11.18
C ALA A 25 -7.04 15.54 -10.11
N GLN A 26 -7.34 15.27 -8.85
CA GLN A 26 -6.67 15.95 -7.74
C GLN A 26 -5.17 15.64 -7.79
N PRO A 27 -4.30 16.63 -7.55
CA PRO A 27 -2.87 16.37 -7.53
C PRO A 27 -2.55 15.34 -6.45
N ALA A 28 -1.72 14.35 -6.78
CA ALA A 28 -1.28 13.34 -5.81
C ALA A 28 -0.65 14.01 -4.58
N LEU A 29 -0.81 13.40 -3.39
CA LEU A 29 -0.15 13.89 -2.18
C LEU A 29 1.36 13.98 -2.42
N ALA A 30 1.91 15.20 -2.26
CA ALA A 30 3.35 15.40 -2.31
C ALA A 30 3.99 14.75 -1.07
N ILE A 31 4.91 13.81 -1.29
CA ILE A 31 5.65 13.17 -0.21
C ILE A 31 7.05 13.79 -0.17
N PRO A 32 7.36 14.57 0.88
CA PRO A 32 8.70 15.11 1.06
C PRO A 32 9.72 14.00 1.26
N GLU A 33 10.80 14.06 0.51
CA GLU A 33 11.89 13.09 0.67
C GLU A 33 12.61 13.34 2.00
N GLN A 34 12.56 12.35 2.88
CA GLN A 34 13.25 12.39 4.17
C GLN A 34 14.34 11.32 4.19
N ARG A 35 15.49 11.63 4.78
CA ARG A 35 16.64 10.73 4.85
C ARG A 35 17.15 10.58 6.30
N PRO A 36 16.29 10.19 7.26
CA PRO A 36 16.71 9.98 8.63
C PRO A 36 17.70 8.82 8.74
N GLN A 37 18.53 8.85 9.76
CA GLN A 37 19.41 7.74 10.09
C GLN A 37 18.64 6.65 10.83
N PRO A 38 18.99 5.36 10.63
CA PRO A 38 18.36 4.26 11.35
C PRO A 38 18.39 4.48 12.87
N GLY A 39 17.22 4.38 13.51
CA GLY A 39 17.05 4.54 14.93
C GLY A 39 16.97 6.00 15.44
N ALA A 40 17.11 7.01 14.57
CA ALA A 40 17.01 8.41 14.97
C ALA A 40 15.57 8.80 15.33
N GLU A 41 14.62 8.38 14.51
CA GLU A 41 13.20 8.67 14.67
C GLU A 41 12.34 7.55 14.08
N ALA A 42 11.05 7.53 14.38
CA ALA A 42 10.02 6.72 13.73
C ALA A 42 9.03 7.65 13.02
N PRO A 43 8.27 7.17 12.01
CA PRO A 43 7.22 7.97 11.40
C PRO A 43 6.19 8.42 12.45
N ARG A 44 5.56 9.57 12.21
CA ARG A 44 4.47 10.08 13.06
C ARG A 44 3.35 9.07 13.19
N ALA A 45 2.63 9.13 14.30
CA ALA A 45 1.38 8.42 14.45
C ALA A 45 0.29 9.18 13.67
N GLY A 46 -0.36 8.48 12.75
CA GLY A 46 -1.53 8.97 12.02
C GLY A 46 -2.82 8.77 12.82
N LEU A 47 -3.94 9.12 12.20
CA LEU A 47 -5.25 8.76 12.73
C LEU A 47 -5.39 7.24 12.70
N ALA A 48 -5.39 6.62 13.88
CA ALA A 48 -5.49 5.18 14.01
C ALA A 48 -6.77 4.64 13.35
N ALA A 49 -6.67 3.47 12.75
CA ALA A 49 -7.86 2.74 12.29
C ALA A 49 -8.78 2.44 13.49
N PRO A 50 -10.10 2.33 13.28
CA PRO A 50 -11.04 2.04 14.35
C PRO A 50 -10.64 0.78 15.11
N VAL A 51 -10.64 0.87 16.43
CA VAL A 51 -10.40 -0.30 17.28
C VAL A 51 -11.57 -1.26 17.12
N ASP A 52 -11.25 -2.51 16.89
CA ASP A 52 -12.23 -3.55 16.67
C ASP A 52 -13.12 -3.77 17.90
N ARG A 53 -14.38 -3.61 17.67
CA ARG A 53 -15.43 -4.12 18.54
C ARG A 53 -16.09 -5.26 17.79
N PRO A 54 -16.20 -6.48 18.30
CA PRO A 54 -16.66 -7.65 17.55
C PRO A 54 -18.14 -7.56 17.18
N GLN A 55 -18.53 -6.56 16.35
CA GLN A 55 -19.90 -6.33 15.90
C GLN A 55 -19.92 -5.79 14.46
N VAL A 56 -21.08 -5.89 13.82
CA VAL A 56 -21.36 -5.46 12.43
C VAL A 56 -20.99 -3.98 12.14
N SER A 57 -20.92 -3.14 13.17
CA SER A 57 -20.54 -1.73 13.07
C SER A 57 -19.09 -1.49 12.65
N ASP A 58 -18.18 -2.41 12.93
CA ASP A 58 -16.74 -2.20 12.71
C ASP A 58 -16.38 -2.06 11.24
N GLN A 59 -17.07 -2.78 10.36
CA GLN A 59 -16.88 -2.65 8.92
C GLN A 59 -17.32 -1.28 8.40
N ALA A 60 -18.42 -0.74 8.93
CA ALA A 60 -18.92 0.58 8.54
C ALA A 60 -17.99 1.69 9.05
N GLU A 61 -17.50 1.59 10.28
CA GLU A 61 -16.55 2.53 10.87
C GLU A 61 -15.21 2.51 10.11
N LEU A 62 -14.68 1.31 9.80
CA LEU A 62 -13.48 1.13 9.01
C LEU A 62 -13.64 1.72 7.60
N THR A 63 -14.78 1.50 6.95
CA THR A 63 -15.06 2.06 5.62
C THR A 63 -15.13 3.59 5.67
N ALA A 64 -15.81 4.15 6.67
CA ALA A 64 -15.91 5.60 6.85
C ALA A 64 -14.53 6.22 7.16
N TRP A 65 -13.72 5.58 8.00
CA TRP A 65 -12.33 5.97 8.27
C TRP A 65 -11.48 5.94 6.98
N ALA A 66 -11.52 4.83 6.24
CA ALA A 66 -10.75 4.66 5.01
C ALA A 66 -11.12 5.71 3.96
N THR A 67 -12.41 6.05 3.83
CA THR A 67 -12.87 7.11 2.92
C THR A 67 -12.30 8.46 3.32
N ARG A 68 -12.41 8.86 4.59
CA ARG A 68 -11.87 10.14 5.07
C ARG A 68 -10.35 10.25 4.88
N VAL A 69 -9.62 9.16 5.12
CA VAL A 69 -8.17 9.14 4.94
C VAL A 69 -7.79 9.13 3.46
N ALA A 70 -8.57 8.45 2.60
CA ALA A 70 -8.36 8.44 1.15
C ALA A 70 -8.45 9.85 0.55
N ASP A 71 -9.42 10.65 0.98
CA ASP A 71 -9.60 12.02 0.51
C ASP A 71 -8.37 12.91 0.78
N LYS A 72 -7.62 12.60 1.84
CA LYS A 72 -6.45 13.36 2.27
C LYS A 72 -5.12 12.79 1.75
N THR A 73 -5.03 11.48 1.63
CA THR A 73 -3.78 10.78 1.29
C THR A 73 -3.68 10.38 -0.17
N HIS A 74 -4.82 10.33 -0.87
CA HIS A 74 -4.98 9.81 -2.22
C HIS A 74 -4.61 8.31 -2.35
N VAL A 75 -4.47 7.61 -1.23
CA VAL A 75 -4.42 6.14 -1.23
C VAL A 75 -5.86 5.64 -1.39
N PRO A 76 -6.14 4.70 -2.30
CA PRO A 76 -7.50 4.22 -2.52
C PRO A 76 -8.14 3.70 -1.22
N ALA A 77 -9.39 4.09 -0.94
CA ALA A 77 -10.10 3.71 0.28
C ALA A 77 -10.15 2.18 0.49
N ARG A 78 -10.25 1.41 -0.61
CA ARG A 78 -10.21 -0.06 -0.55
C ARG A 78 -8.89 -0.59 0.01
N VAL A 79 -7.77 0.03 -0.38
CA VAL A 79 -6.42 -0.31 0.11
C VAL A 79 -6.25 0.10 1.57
N LEU A 80 -6.68 1.32 1.91
CA LEU A 80 -6.65 1.80 3.30
C LEU A 80 -7.48 0.89 4.22
N ALA A 81 -8.65 0.42 3.76
CA ALA A 81 -9.44 -0.52 4.53
C ALA A 81 -8.69 -1.84 4.81
N ALA A 82 -7.87 -2.33 3.86
CA ALA A 82 -7.03 -3.50 4.07
C ALA A 82 -5.92 -3.23 5.11
N TYR A 83 -5.23 -2.09 5.00
CA TYR A 83 -4.16 -1.72 5.94
C TYR A 83 -4.70 -1.43 7.34
N GLY A 84 -5.83 -0.71 7.44
CA GLY A 84 -6.48 -0.45 8.72
C GLY A 84 -6.97 -1.73 9.41
N ARG A 85 -7.54 -2.68 8.64
CA ARG A 85 -7.95 -3.98 9.17
C ARG A 85 -6.74 -4.79 9.65
N ALA A 86 -5.62 -4.76 8.92
CA ALA A 86 -4.40 -5.43 9.33
C ALA A 86 -3.80 -4.83 10.61
N GLU A 87 -3.82 -3.49 10.77
CA GLU A 87 -3.45 -2.80 12.03
C GLU A 87 -4.33 -3.27 13.19
N MET A 88 -5.66 -3.19 13.03
CA MET A 88 -6.64 -3.60 14.06
C MET A 88 -6.46 -5.08 14.44
N TRP A 89 -6.25 -5.96 13.46
CA TRP A 89 -5.98 -7.37 13.70
C TRP A 89 -4.68 -7.59 14.46
N MET A 90 -3.58 -6.92 14.05
CA MET A 90 -2.28 -7.07 14.70
C MET A 90 -2.29 -6.51 16.13
N GLN A 91 -3.02 -5.44 16.37
CA GLN A 91 -3.20 -4.89 17.72
C GLN A 91 -3.83 -5.91 18.69
N ARG A 92 -4.71 -6.79 18.20
CA ARG A 92 -5.24 -7.92 19.00
C ARG A 92 -4.25 -9.06 19.14
N GLN A 93 -3.55 -9.42 18.05
CA GLN A 93 -2.64 -10.56 18.05
C GLN A 93 -1.35 -10.28 18.83
N ARG A 94 -0.82 -9.07 18.68
CA ARG A 94 0.45 -8.62 19.29
C ARG A 94 0.37 -7.14 19.68
N PRO A 95 -0.30 -6.80 20.77
CA PRO A 95 -0.53 -5.40 21.18
C PRO A 95 0.78 -4.61 21.41
N THR A 96 1.88 -5.28 21.72
CA THR A 96 3.19 -4.65 21.91
C THR A 96 3.95 -4.34 20.64
N CYS A 97 3.44 -4.76 19.46
CA CYS A 97 4.09 -4.48 18.17
C CYS A 97 3.89 -3.03 17.70
N HIS A 98 2.77 -2.40 18.06
CA HIS A 98 2.40 -1.03 17.67
C HIS A 98 2.53 -0.76 16.17
N LEU A 99 2.20 -1.75 15.32
CA LEU A 99 2.14 -1.56 13.87
C LEU A 99 1.07 -0.53 13.52
N SER A 100 1.40 0.42 12.62
CA SER A 100 0.44 1.38 12.08
C SER A 100 0.07 1.09 10.61
N TRP A 101 -1.16 1.44 10.21
CA TRP A 101 -1.59 1.40 8.82
C TRP A 101 -0.69 2.26 7.92
N ALA A 102 -0.19 3.39 8.44
CA ALA A 102 0.66 4.29 7.68
C ALA A 102 2.00 3.63 7.29
N THR A 103 2.56 2.78 8.17
CA THR A 103 3.73 1.96 7.84
C THR A 103 3.42 0.98 6.71
N LEU A 104 2.27 0.28 6.76
CA LEU A 104 1.84 -0.60 5.67
C LEU A 104 1.62 0.16 4.36
N ALA A 105 1.01 1.35 4.43
CA ALA A 105 0.80 2.20 3.26
C ALA A 105 2.13 2.70 2.67
N GLY A 106 3.10 3.04 3.51
CA GLY A 106 4.45 3.41 3.09
C GLY A 106 5.14 2.27 2.34
N ILE A 107 5.09 1.05 2.89
CA ILE A 107 5.62 -0.15 2.21
C ILE A 107 4.90 -0.36 0.87
N GLY A 108 3.56 -0.42 0.87
CA GLY A 108 2.78 -0.63 -0.35
C GLY A 108 3.06 0.40 -1.45
N ARG A 109 3.29 1.67 -1.07
CA ARG A 109 3.71 2.71 -2.02
C ARG A 109 5.07 2.40 -2.66
N VAL A 110 6.05 2.02 -1.86
CA VAL A 110 7.41 1.75 -2.37
C VAL A 110 7.41 0.49 -3.23
N GLU A 111 6.71 -0.56 -2.81
CA GLU A 111 6.61 -1.84 -3.53
C GLU A 111 5.86 -1.71 -4.86
N THR A 112 4.96 -0.76 -4.98
CA THR A 112 4.22 -0.50 -6.22
C THR A 112 4.88 0.56 -7.11
N GLY A 113 6.18 0.78 -6.99
CA GLY A 113 6.92 1.73 -7.82
C GLY A 113 6.47 3.18 -7.62
N ARG A 114 6.22 3.58 -6.36
CA ARG A 114 5.72 4.92 -5.99
C ARG A 114 4.37 5.26 -6.63
N GLY A 115 3.57 4.24 -6.92
CA GLY A 115 2.25 4.37 -7.54
C GLY A 115 2.24 4.09 -9.06
N GLU A 116 3.33 3.58 -9.62
CA GLU A 116 3.37 3.12 -11.02
C GLU A 116 2.46 1.90 -11.25
N PHE A 117 2.32 1.02 -10.25
CA PHE A 117 1.25 0.04 -10.23
C PHE A 117 -0.02 0.71 -9.71
N ASP A 118 -1.03 0.74 -10.56
CA ASP A 118 -2.29 1.36 -10.23
C ASP A 118 -3.02 0.60 -9.11
N LEU A 119 -2.78 1.01 -7.85
CA LEU A 119 -3.53 0.51 -6.70
C LEU A 119 -5.04 0.79 -6.81
N ALA A 120 -5.46 1.69 -7.68
CA ALA A 120 -6.87 1.90 -8.01
C ALA A 120 -7.44 0.73 -8.83
N ALA A 121 -6.58 -0.10 -9.45
CA ALA A 121 -6.98 -1.33 -10.13
C ALA A 121 -7.10 -2.53 -9.17
N ILE A 122 -7.55 -2.29 -7.92
CA ILE A 122 -7.91 -3.36 -6.98
C ILE A 122 -9.43 -3.49 -6.95
N GLY A 123 -9.91 -4.70 -7.20
CA GLY A 123 -11.33 -5.03 -7.16
C GLY A 123 -11.95 -4.88 -5.77
N ALA A 124 -13.27 -4.84 -5.70
CA ALA A 124 -14.01 -4.79 -4.43
C ALA A 124 -13.68 -5.98 -3.52
N ASP A 125 -13.36 -7.13 -4.10
CA ASP A 125 -12.92 -8.35 -3.42
C ASP A 125 -11.47 -8.29 -2.91
N GLY A 126 -10.76 -7.20 -3.17
CA GLY A 126 -9.37 -6.99 -2.77
C GLY A 126 -8.33 -7.56 -3.72
N ARG A 127 -8.73 -8.22 -4.80
CA ARG A 127 -7.79 -8.76 -5.79
C ARG A 127 -7.30 -7.69 -6.75
N VAL A 128 -6.03 -7.76 -7.11
CA VAL A 128 -5.50 -6.95 -8.21
C VAL A 128 -6.12 -7.41 -9.54
N VAL A 129 -6.49 -6.46 -10.40
CA VAL A 129 -7.09 -6.77 -11.71
C VAL A 129 -6.09 -7.48 -12.63
N LYS A 130 -4.81 -7.10 -12.53
CA LYS A 130 -3.71 -7.77 -13.22
C LYS A 130 -2.70 -8.26 -12.20
N PRO A 131 -2.27 -9.52 -12.26
CA PRO A 131 -1.25 -10.03 -11.36
C PRO A 131 -0.01 -9.12 -11.36
N VAL A 132 0.45 -8.77 -10.17
CA VAL A 132 1.68 -8.01 -9.95
C VAL A 132 2.79 -9.01 -9.70
N VAL A 133 3.71 -9.10 -10.64
CA VAL A 133 4.89 -9.97 -10.57
C VAL A 133 6.09 -9.10 -10.97
N GLY A 134 7.06 -9.01 -10.07
CA GLY A 134 8.30 -8.26 -10.30
C GLY A 134 9.21 -8.93 -11.34
N PRO A 135 10.35 -8.34 -11.66
CA PRO A 135 11.35 -8.98 -12.51
C PRO A 135 11.95 -10.23 -11.84
N PRO A 136 12.53 -11.17 -12.63
CA PRO A 136 13.21 -12.33 -12.08
C PRO A 136 14.41 -11.90 -11.23
N LEU A 137 14.62 -12.56 -10.11
CA LEU A 137 15.79 -12.36 -9.25
C LEU A 137 16.93 -13.27 -9.73
N ASP A 138 17.47 -12.95 -10.89
CA ASP A 138 18.37 -13.82 -11.68
C ASP A 138 19.87 -13.56 -11.47
N GLY A 139 20.24 -12.65 -10.56
CA GLY A 139 21.62 -12.29 -10.30
C GLY A 139 22.25 -11.35 -11.33
N SER A 140 21.44 -10.75 -12.22
CA SER A 140 21.90 -9.68 -13.11
C SER A 140 22.42 -8.47 -12.31
N PRO A 141 23.21 -7.55 -12.92
CA PRO A 141 23.80 -6.43 -12.19
C PRO A 141 22.79 -5.63 -11.37
N GLY A 142 22.97 -5.64 -10.04
CA GLY A 142 22.08 -4.96 -9.08
C GLY A 142 20.86 -5.77 -8.65
N VAL A 143 20.68 -7.00 -9.16
CA VAL A 143 19.58 -7.89 -8.80
C VAL A 143 20.12 -9.07 -7.97
N PRO A 144 19.54 -9.42 -6.81
CA PRO A 144 19.91 -10.63 -6.09
C PRO A 144 19.67 -11.89 -6.93
N ALA A 145 20.45 -12.96 -6.70
CA ALA A 145 20.18 -14.27 -7.28
C ALA A 145 19.35 -15.10 -6.29
N VAL A 146 18.09 -15.34 -6.61
CA VAL A 146 17.18 -16.18 -5.80
C VAL A 146 16.56 -17.24 -6.69
N HIS A 147 17.04 -18.49 -6.56
CA HIS A 147 16.49 -19.63 -7.28
C HIS A 147 15.05 -19.92 -6.84
N ASP A 148 14.26 -20.47 -7.76
CA ASP A 148 12.88 -20.89 -7.51
C ASP A 148 12.74 -21.70 -6.21
N THR A 149 11.80 -21.26 -5.35
CA THR A 149 11.55 -21.87 -4.04
C THR A 149 10.16 -22.53 -3.94
N ASP A 150 9.31 -22.42 -4.97
CA ASP A 150 7.94 -22.96 -4.89
C ASP A 150 7.51 -23.79 -6.13
N GLY A 151 8.38 -23.98 -7.10
CA GLY A 151 8.10 -24.68 -8.35
C GLY A 151 7.33 -23.82 -9.35
N GLY A 152 7.47 -22.50 -9.26
CA GLY A 152 6.78 -21.52 -10.09
C GLY A 152 5.28 -21.46 -9.83
N LYS A 153 4.82 -21.77 -8.61
CA LYS A 153 3.38 -21.81 -8.28
C LYS A 153 2.76 -20.45 -8.15
N LEU A 154 3.52 -19.46 -7.64
CA LEU A 154 3.03 -18.13 -7.34
C LEU A 154 3.40 -17.09 -8.39
N ASP A 155 4.53 -17.28 -9.07
CA ASP A 155 5.08 -16.32 -10.04
C ASP A 155 5.13 -16.85 -11.48
N GLY A 156 5.06 -18.18 -11.68
CA GLY A 156 5.08 -18.84 -12.98
C GLY A 156 6.48 -19.21 -13.48
N ASP A 157 7.57 -18.80 -12.80
CA ASP A 157 8.96 -19.12 -13.15
C ASP A 157 9.50 -20.26 -12.30
N LYS A 158 10.08 -21.29 -12.95
CA LYS A 158 10.67 -22.47 -12.27
C LYS A 158 12.18 -22.36 -12.10
N SER A 159 12.76 -21.25 -12.48
CA SER A 159 14.20 -21.00 -12.41
C SER A 159 14.55 -19.99 -11.33
N TRP A 160 13.77 -18.92 -11.25
CA TRP A 160 14.02 -17.80 -10.38
C TRP A 160 12.75 -17.37 -9.64
N ASP A 161 12.88 -17.01 -8.36
CA ASP A 161 11.81 -16.35 -7.64
C ASP A 161 11.61 -14.92 -8.15
N HIS A 162 10.35 -14.47 -8.12
CA HIS A 162 9.94 -13.09 -8.34
C HIS A 162 9.25 -12.55 -7.09
N ALA A 163 9.33 -11.25 -6.86
CA ALA A 163 8.48 -10.60 -5.87
C ALA A 163 7.03 -10.53 -6.39
N ILE A 164 6.05 -10.85 -5.55
CA ILE A 164 4.65 -11.03 -5.96
C ILE A 164 3.68 -10.19 -5.14
N GLY A 165 2.63 -9.76 -5.82
CA GLY A 165 1.50 -9.03 -5.23
C GLY A 165 1.81 -7.57 -4.86
N PRO A 166 0.81 -6.83 -4.34
CA PRO A 166 0.95 -5.42 -4.03
C PRO A 166 1.94 -5.10 -2.90
N MET A 167 2.38 -6.11 -2.15
CA MET A 167 3.40 -5.99 -1.09
C MET A 167 4.70 -6.72 -1.44
N GLN A 168 4.87 -7.16 -2.69
CA GLN A 168 6.09 -7.72 -3.28
C GLN A 168 6.80 -8.77 -2.41
N PHE A 169 6.05 -9.79 -1.97
CA PHE A 169 6.62 -10.91 -1.21
C PHE A 169 7.37 -11.89 -2.11
N LEU A 170 8.51 -12.38 -1.64
CA LEU A 170 9.12 -13.57 -2.22
C LEU A 170 8.31 -14.83 -1.88
N PRO A 171 8.21 -15.84 -2.78
CA PRO A 171 7.49 -17.09 -2.54
C PRO A 171 7.86 -17.77 -1.21
N SER A 172 9.15 -17.84 -0.88
CA SER A 172 9.64 -18.41 0.38
C SER A 172 9.17 -17.65 1.62
N THR A 173 9.19 -16.31 1.58
CA THR A 173 8.70 -15.45 2.66
C THR A 173 7.19 -15.56 2.79
N TRP A 174 6.48 -15.54 1.67
CA TRP A 174 5.04 -15.76 1.64
C TRP A 174 4.66 -17.07 2.31
N LYS A 175 5.24 -18.17 1.90
CA LYS A 175 5.01 -19.51 2.47
C LYS A 175 5.16 -19.54 3.99
N LYS A 176 6.10 -18.79 4.55
CA LYS A 176 6.38 -18.76 5.99
C LYS A 176 5.39 -17.92 6.79
N TYR A 177 4.94 -16.77 6.22
CA TYR A 177 4.20 -15.75 6.96
C TYR A 177 2.78 -15.56 6.48
N GLN A 178 2.34 -16.21 5.38
CA GLN A 178 1.03 -16.02 4.79
C GLN A 178 -0.10 -16.07 5.83
N GLU A 179 -1.05 -15.15 5.69
CA GLU A 179 -2.21 -15.03 6.56
C GLU A 179 -3.46 -14.77 5.73
N ARG A 180 -4.56 -15.45 6.08
CA ARG A 180 -5.85 -15.28 5.41
C ARG A 180 -6.69 -14.25 6.16
N ALA A 181 -6.94 -13.09 5.52
CA ALA A 181 -7.56 -11.94 6.17
C ALA A 181 -9.02 -12.14 6.55
N ASN A 182 -9.79 -12.91 5.79
CA ASN A 182 -11.23 -13.09 6.02
C ASN A 182 -11.57 -14.30 6.89
N GLY A 183 -10.59 -15.10 7.33
CA GLY A 183 -10.80 -16.23 8.23
C GLY A 183 -11.69 -17.36 7.69
N ASP A 184 -11.90 -17.42 6.36
CA ASP A 184 -12.76 -18.43 5.71
C ASP A 184 -12.13 -19.83 5.57
N GLY A 185 -10.88 -19.99 6.05
CA GLY A 185 -10.11 -21.23 5.90
C GLY A 185 -9.56 -21.46 4.50
N GLY A 186 -9.75 -20.50 3.57
CA GLY A 186 -9.19 -20.54 2.23
C GLY A 186 -7.67 -20.34 2.21
N THR A 187 -7.05 -20.65 1.07
CA THR A 187 -5.63 -20.40 0.86
C THR A 187 -5.40 -18.90 0.72
N PRO A 188 -4.46 -18.30 1.49
CA PRO A 188 -4.06 -16.91 1.31
C PRO A 188 -3.55 -16.65 -0.10
N ASP A 189 -3.92 -15.48 -0.67
CA ASP A 189 -3.57 -15.10 -2.02
C ASP A 189 -2.68 -13.85 -2.01
N PRO A 190 -1.40 -13.92 -2.45
CA PRO A 190 -0.51 -12.77 -2.47
C PRO A 190 -0.97 -11.65 -3.41
N GLN A 191 -1.87 -11.94 -4.35
CA GLN A 191 -2.49 -10.96 -5.24
C GLN A 191 -3.74 -10.30 -4.63
N ASN A 192 -4.11 -10.66 -3.40
CA ASN A 192 -5.18 -10.02 -2.65
C ASN A 192 -4.60 -9.05 -1.61
N VAL A 193 -4.99 -7.78 -1.67
CA VAL A 193 -4.45 -6.73 -0.80
C VAL A 193 -4.73 -6.98 0.69
N ASP A 194 -5.86 -7.62 1.04
CA ASP A 194 -6.17 -7.94 2.44
C ASP A 194 -5.21 -9.00 2.97
N ASP A 195 -5.04 -10.11 2.25
CA ASP A 195 -4.13 -11.21 2.63
C ASP A 195 -2.68 -10.71 2.65
N ALA A 196 -2.29 -9.89 1.66
CA ALA A 196 -0.96 -9.31 1.60
C ALA A 196 -0.68 -8.36 2.77
N ALA A 197 -1.65 -7.51 3.17
CA ALA A 197 -1.54 -6.62 4.31
C ALA A 197 -1.43 -7.37 5.65
N PHE A 198 -2.22 -8.43 5.85
CA PHE A 198 -2.15 -9.28 7.04
C PHE A 198 -0.84 -10.04 7.13
N THR A 199 -0.37 -10.55 5.98
CA THR A 199 0.95 -11.20 5.88
C THR A 199 2.07 -10.23 6.21
N ALA A 200 2.03 -8.99 5.69
CA ALA A 200 3.01 -7.95 6.00
C ALA A 200 3.00 -7.57 7.48
N ALA A 201 1.82 -7.41 8.07
CA ALA A 201 1.67 -7.15 9.49
C ALA A 201 2.30 -8.26 10.35
N ARG A 202 2.00 -9.52 10.03
CA ARG A 202 2.59 -10.68 10.72
C ARG A 202 4.11 -10.74 10.54
N PHE A 203 4.60 -10.46 9.35
CA PHE A 203 6.03 -10.47 9.04
C PHE A 203 6.78 -9.39 9.83
N LEU A 204 6.31 -8.14 9.79
CA LEU A 204 6.91 -7.01 10.51
C LEU A 204 6.95 -7.23 12.03
N CYS A 205 5.87 -7.81 12.59
CA CYS A 205 5.78 -8.06 14.03
C CYS A 205 6.44 -9.38 14.47
N SER A 206 6.99 -10.19 13.54
CA SER A 206 7.53 -11.52 13.86
C SER A 206 8.79 -11.49 14.74
N GLY A 207 9.58 -10.43 14.65
CA GLY A 207 10.80 -10.22 15.43
C GLY A 207 10.56 -9.85 16.90
N GLY A 208 9.34 -9.49 17.29
CA GLY A 208 9.01 -9.03 18.63
C GLY A 208 9.39 -7.56 18.88
N ASP A 209 9.69 -6.82 17.81
CA ASP A 209 10.01 -5.40 17.90
C ASP A 209 8.77 -4.55 18.15
N ASP A 210 8.95 -3.45 18.88
CA ASP A 210 7.96 -2.38 19.05
C ASP A 210 8.15 -1.33 17.97
N LEU A 211 7.27 -1.34 16.96
CA LEU A 211 7.30 -0.41 15.83
C LEU A 211 6.88 1.02 16.21
N GLY A 212 6.37 1.22 17.42
CA GLY A 212 6.14 2.56 17.97
C GLY A 212 7.44 3.25 18.43
N THR A 213 8.55 2.51 18.51
CA THR A 213 9.86 3.06 18.87
C THR A 213 10.75 3.22 17.63
N PRO A 214 11.64 4.25 17.61
CA PRO A 214 12.60 4.41 16.52
C PRO A 214 13.39 3.14 16.22
N ALA A 215 13.99 2.55 17.25
CA ALA A 215 14.83 1.37 17.06
C ALA A 215 14.06 0.14 16.54
N GLY A 216 12.83 -0.07 17.04
CA GLY A 216 11.99 -1.19 16.61
C GLY A 216 11.48 -1.02 15.18
N TRP A 217 11.03 0.20 14.85
CA TRP A 217 10.56 0.49 13.49
C TRP A 217 11.65 0.24 12.44
N TRP A 218 12.84 0.80 12.66
CA TRP A 218 13.96 0.63 11.73
C TRP A 218 14.39 -0.83 11.58
N ARG A 219 14.43 -1.60 12.69
CA ARG A 219 14.76 -3.03 12.60
C ARG A 219 13.71 -3.79 11.78
N ALA A 220 12.44 -3.53 12.00
CA ALA A 220 11.35 -4.20 11.28
C ALA A 220 11.37 -3.88 9.77
N ILE A 221 11.60 -2.61 9.39
CA ILE A 221 11.65 -2.23 7.97
C ILE A 221 12.94 -2.74 7.30
N LEU A 222 14.09 -2.68 7.96
CA LEU A 222 15.33 -3.26 7.44
C LEU A 222 15.27 -4.80 7.36
N PHE A 223 14.42 -5.44 8.17
CA PHE A 223 14.13 -6.87 8.04
C PHE A 223 13.25 -7.17 6.84
N TYR A 224 12.32 -6.27 6.49
CA TYR A 224 11.51 -6.37 5.28
C TYR A 224 12.36 -6.23 4.02
N ASN A 225 13.20 -5.20 3.97
CA ASN A 225 14.16 -4.96 2.89
C ASN A 225 15.43 -4.29 3.45
N GLN A 226 16.59 -4.91 3.23
CA GLN A 226 17.87 -4.50 3.83
C GLN A 226 18.44 -3.19 3.26
N ALA A 227 17.88 -2.63 2.19
CA ALA A 227 18.37 -1.40 1.60
C ALA A 227 17.97 -0.18 2.45
N LEU A 228 18.95 0.62 2.86
CA LEU A 228 18.71 1.83 3.64
C LEU A 228 17.81 2.83 2.91
N THR A 229 18.03 3.02 1.61
CA THR A 229 17.23 3.93 0.78
C THR A 229 15.76 3.49 0.73
N TYR A 230 15.51 2.18 0.66
CA TYR A 230 14.16 1.63 0.77
C TYR A 230 13.49 2.03 2.09
N SER A 231 14.19 1.81 3.20
CA SER A 231 13.65 2.15 4.53
C SER A 231 13.37 3.63 4.69
N GLN A 232 14.21 4.50 4.11
CA GLN A 232 14.02 5.96 4.09
C GLN A 232 12.83 6.38 3.20
N ASP A 233 12.62 5.70 2.09
CA ASP A 233 11.46 5.94 1.22
C ASP A 233 10.15 5.50 1.91
N VAL A 234 10.16 4.35 2.60
CA VAL A 234 9.03 3.89 3.42
C VAL A 234 8.76 4.88 4.56
N PHE A 235 9.80 5.37 5.25
CA PHE A 235 9.68 6.38 6.29
C PHE A 235 9.00 7.64 5.75
N SER A 236 9.50 8.19 4.65
CA SER A 236 8.98 9.41 4.03
C SER A 236 7.49 9.28 3.68
N ALA A 237 7.10 8.14 3.13
CA ALA A 237 5.71 7.88 2.76
C ALA A 237 4.82 7.68 4.00
N ALA A 238 5.26 6.88 4.96
CA ALA A 238 4.50 6.60 6.19
C ALA A 238 4.26 7.89 6.99
N ASP A 239 5.29 8.72 7.15
CA ASP A 239 5.22 9.98 7.88
C ASP A 239 4.27 10.99 7.20
N ALA A 240 4.38 11.13 5.88
CA ALA A 240 3.51 12.02 5.10
C ALA A 240 2.04 11.56 5.13
N TYR A 241 1.77 10.26 5.04
CA TYR A 241 0.41 9.73 5.14
C TYR A 241 -0.18 9.93 6.53
N ALA A 242 0.63 9.71 7.57
CA ALA A 242 0.22 9.94 8.95
C ALA A 242 -0.12 11.42 9.17
N GLU A 243 0.73 12.35 8.73
CA GLU A 243 0.50 13.79 8.82
C GLU A 243 -0.77 14.21 8.08
N ALA A 244 -0.92 13.78 6.82
CA ALA A 244 -2.10 14.10 6.02
C ALA A 244 -3.40 13.59 6.67
N SER A 245 -3.37 12.42 7.32
CA SER A 245 -4.57 11.82 7.92
C SER A 245 -5.15 12.64 9.06
N VAL A 246 -4.30 13.37 9.81
CA VAL A 246 -4.71 14.19 10.97
C VAL A 246 -4.85 15.68 10.62
N ALA A 247 -4.49 16.09 9.41
CA ALA A 247 -4.68 17.46 8.96
C ALA A 247 -6.17 17.88 9.03
N PRO A 248 -6.50 19.12 9.36
CA PRO A 248 -7.88 19.61 9.50
C PRO A 248 -8.68 19.55 8.21
#